data_e2e2342f687e23c357ac0614804ea4f9
#
_entry.id   e2e2342f687e23c357ac0614804ea4f9
#
_cell.length_a   1.000
_cell.length_b   1.000
_cell.length_c   1.000
_cell.angle_alpha   90.00
_cell.angle_beta   90.00
_cell.angle_gamma   90.00
#
_symmetry.space_group_name_H-M   'P 1'
#
loop_
_entity.id
_entity.type
_entity.pdbx_description
1 polymer ?
#
loop_
_entity_poly.entity_id
_entity_poly.type
_entity_poly.pdbx_seq_one_letter_code
_entity_poly.pdbx_strand_id
1 'polypeptide(L)'
;MKFTNKELKNKDIKIAKNYDFSNLYEHAHSELSLQQTKRDQIIALYLSICTFLLPFTLSQNSISMPAKGLIFMVIGLIGFLMASIIVRYRVYKEIYWACCQCISQLKTFDVNDIDKETVQALFYQVLKKKSSSSLKLKKNGKVNYFLFVKKNLFSAETLYYIIHSLLTTVLGGLGLALIGIFNSALYNVIAGVVFGLVIFLILMQNYFKNLKDVYQVIIDDEDSSFNKTFSKAWFLHFYM
;
A
#
# COMPACT_ATOMS: atom_id res chain seq x y z
N MET A 1 -20.04 -24.30 22.73
CA MET A 1 -20.69 -25.15 21.73
C MET A 1 -19.63 -25.53 20.69
N LYS A 2 -19.20 -26.81 20.65
CA LYS A 2 -18.23 -27.28 19.64
C LYS A 2 -19.05 -27.80 18.45
N PHE A 3 -19.04 -27.04 17.35
CA PHE A 3 -19.62 -27.54 16.10
C PHE A 3 -18.69 -28.61 15.53
N THR A 4 -19.28 -29.70 15.05
CA THR A 4 -18.53 -30.76 14.37
C THR A 4 -18.12 -30.25 12.99
N ASN A 5 -16.95 -30.68 12.49
CA ASN A 5 -16.44 -30.29 11.18
C ASN A 5 -17.47 -30.52 10.03
N LYS A 6 -18.38 -31.47 10.20
CA LYS A 6 -19.43 -31.78 9.23
C LYS A 6 -20.54 -30.73 9.21
N GLU A 7 -20.87 -30.12 10.37
CA GLU A 7 -21.88 -29.05 10.48
C GLU A 7 -21.35 -27.73 9.93
N LEU A 8 -20.05 -27.44 10.15
CA LEU A 8 -19.35 -26.29 9.54
C LEU A 8 -19.34 -26.43 8.01
N LYS A 9 -18.98 -27.61 7.49
CA LYS A 9 -18.95 -27.87 6.04
C LYS A 9 -20.34 -27.71 5.39
N ASN A 10 -21.39 -28.20 6.03
CA ASN A 10 -22.76 -28.04 5.54
C ASN A 10 -23.29 -26.61 5.61
N LYS A 11 -22.84 -25.83 6.59
CA LYS A 11 -23.23 -24.42 6.73
C LYS A 11 -22.52 -23.55 5.68
N ASP A 12 -21.24 -23.83 5.40
CA ASP A 12 -20.45 -23.14 4.37
C ASP A 12 -21.00 -23.44 2.95
N ILE A 13 -21.41 -24.68 2.68
CA ILE A 13 -22.04 -25.07 1.40
C ILE A 13 -23.42 -24.39 1.22
N LYS A 14 -24.23 -24.26 2.28
CA LYS A 14 -25.50 -23.53 2.22
C LYS A 14 -25.33 -22.05 1.96
N ILE A 15 -24.28 -21.44 2.52
CA ILE A 15 -23.95 -20.03 2.31
C ILE A 15 -23.52 -19.82 0.84
N ALA A 16 -22.68 -20.70 0.28
CA ALA A 16 -22.24 -20.60 -1.11
C ALA A 16 -23.39 -20.72 -2.12
N LYS A 17 -24.41 -21.52 -1.84
CA LYS A 17 -25.59 -21.69 -2.72
C LYS A 17 -26.48 -20.44 -2.85
N ASN A 18 -26.41 -19.51 -1.91
CA ASN A 18 -27.20 -18.28 -1.90
C ASN A 18 -26.36 -17.02 -2.29
N TYR A 19 -25.11 -17.18 -2.68
CA TYR A 19 -24.27 -16.03 -2.99
C TYR A 19 -24.41 -15.60 -4.45
N ASP A 20 -24.80 -14.34 -4.65
CA ASP A 20 -24.75 -13.70 -5.95
C ASP A 20 -23.32 -13.21 -6.22
N PHE A 21 -22.56 -14.03 -6.97
CA PHE A 21 -21.19 -13.70 -7.37
C PHE A 21 -21.08 -12.40 -8.18
N SER A 22 -22.16 -11.92 -8.80
CA SER A 22 -22.17 -10.66 -9.51
C SER A 22 -22.11 -9.50 -8.55
N ASN A 23 -22.95 -9.47 -7.53
CA ASN A 23 -22.94 -8.45 -6.49
C ASN A 23 -21.60 -8.45 -5.73
N LEU A 24 -21.04 -9.63 -5.46
CA LEU A 24 -19.74 -9.75 -4.80
C LEU A 24 -18.60 -9.16 -5.65
N TYR A 25 -18.62 -9.45 -6.95
CA TYR A 25 -17.65 -8.89 -7.90
C TYR A 25 -17.77 -7.35 -7.99
N GLU A 26 -18.99 -6.85 -8.13
CA GLU A 26 -19.25 -5.41 -8.18
C GLU A 26 -18.79 -4.70 -6.93
N HIS A 27 -19.06 -5.29 -5.76
CA HIS A 27 -18.57 -4.75 -4.49
C HIS A 27 -17.03 -4.72 -4.44
N ALA A 28 -16.36 -5.83 -4.77
CA ALA A 28 -14.90 -5.88 -4.79
C ALA A 28 -14.29 -4.90 -5.81
N HIS A 29 -14.93 -4.73 -6.98
CA HIS A 29 -14.50 -3.79 -8.00
C HIS A 29 -14.73 -2.33 -7.58
N SER A 30 -15.85 -2.05 -6.92
CA SER A 30 -16.15 -0.74 -6.33
C SER A 30 -15.11 -0.36 -5.27
N GLU A 31 -14.78 -1.28 -4.35
CA GLU A 31 -13.74 -1.07 -3.36
C GLU A 31 -12.36 -0.85 -4.00
N LEU A 32 -12.02 -1.62 -5.04
CA LEU A 32 -10.78 -1.42 -5.80
C LEU A 32 -10.69 0.01 -6.36
N SER A 33 -11.77 0.50 -6.99
CA SER A 33 -11.87 1.85 -7.52
C SER A 33 -11.80 2.90 -6.41
N LEU A 34 -12.48 2.66 -5.29
CA LEU A 34 -12.48 3.55 -4.13
C LEU A 34 -11.08 3.72 -3.54
N GLN A 35 -10.30 2.65 -3.42
CA GLN A 35 -8.91 2.72 -2.92
C GLN A 35 -8.02 3.55 -3.85
N GLN A 36 -8.23 3.45 -5.17
CA GLN A 36 -7.51 4.29 -6.14
C GLN A 36 -7.90 5.76 -5.98
N THR A 37 -9.18 6.05 -5.93
CA THR A 37 -9.71 7.42 -5.77
C THR A 37 -9.22 8.06 -4.48
N LYS A 38 -9.27 7.36 -3.35
CA LYS A 38 -8.77 7.87 -2.05
C LYS A 38 -7.28 8.18 -2.10
N ARG A 39 -6.48 7.33 -2.74
CA ARG A 39 -5.04 7.58 -2.94
C ARG A 39 -4.82 8.86 -3.74
N ASP A 40 -5.52 9.00 -4.87
CA ASP A 40 -5.35 10.14 -5.77
C ASP A 40 -5.81 11.45 -5.11
N GLN A 41 -6.88 11.41 -4.31
CA GLN A 41 -7.34 12.54 -3.51
C GLN A 41 -6.30 13.00 -2.47
N ILE A 42 -5.63 12.07 -1.80
CA ILE A 42 -4.56 12.41 -0.83
C ILE A 42 -3.37 13.06 -1.53
N ILE A 43 -2.97 12.52 -2.68
CA ILE A 43 -1.89 13.11 -3.48
C ILE A 43 -2.27 14.52 -3.94
N ALA A 44 -3.47 14.69 -4.48
CA ALA A 44 -3.98 15.98 -4.92
C ALA A 44 -4.06 17.00 -3.77
N LEU A 45 -4.54 16.57 -2.59
CA LEU A 45 -4.58 17.41 -1.39
C LEU A 45 -3.17 17.88 -0.99
N TYR A 46 -2.20 16.97 -0.97
CA TYR A 46 -0.82 17.35 -0.63
C TYR A 46 -0.20 18.32 -1.64
N LEU A 47 -0.41 18.07 -2.93
CA LEU A 47 0.03 18.98 -3.98
C LEU A 47 -0.62 20.36 -3.84
N SER A 48 -1.91 20.41 -3.53
CA SER A 48 -2.62 21.67 -3.29
C SER A 48 -2.01 22.43 -2.09
N ILE A 49 -1.75 21.75 -0.97
CA ILE A 49 -1.08 22.35 0.19
C ILE A 49 0.26 22.94 -0.23
N CYS A 50 1.08 22.20 -0.97
CA CYS A 50 2.38 22.67 -1.45
C CYS A 50 2.24 23.87 -2.39
N THR A 51 1.29 23.81 -3.36
CA THR A 51 1.10 24.87 -4.36
C THR A 51 0.68 26.20 -3.74
N PHE A 52 -0.12 26.17 -2.67
CA PHE A 52 -0.56 27.38 -1.98
C PHE A 52 0.43 27.86 -0.94
N LEU A 53 0.90 26.98 -0.05
CA LEU A 53 1.72 27.39 1.09
C LEU A 53 3.15 27.75 0.71
N LEU A 54 3.75 27.11 -0.31
CA LEU A 54 5.14 27.38 -0.65
C LEU A 54 5.32 28.80 -1.22
N PRO A 55 4.59 29.24 -2.27
CA PRO A 55 4.71 30.60 -2.78
C PRO A 55 4.37 31.63 -1.73
N PHE A 56 3.30 31.40 -0.94
CA PHE A 56 2.91 32.30 0.15
C PHE A 56 4.05 32.46 1.17
N THR A 57 4.62 31.37 1.66
CA THR A 57 5.70 31.41 2.65
C THR A 57 6.95 32.08 2.10
N LEU A 58 7.29 31.85 0.81
CA LEU A 58 8.46 32.45 0.19
C LEU A 58 8.29 33.95 -0.06
N SER A 59 7.10 34.40 -0.46
CA SER A 59 6.82 35.80 -0.78
C SER A 59 6.76 36.72 0.45
N GLN A 60 6.52 36.18 1.65
CA GLN A 60 6.39 36.97 2.87
C GLN A 60 7.77 37.38 3.41
N ASN A 61 8.13 38.64 3.23
CA ASN A 61 9.40 39.22 3.75
C ASN A 61 9.38 39.43 5.29
N SER A 62 8.20 39.51 5.89
CA SER A 62 8.03 39.67 7.35
C SER A 62 8.33 38.39 8.14
N ILE A 63 8.35 37.24 7.50
CA ILE A 63 8.62 35.95 8.14
C ILE A 63 10.14 35.70 8.12
N SER A 64 10.72 35.47 9.30
CA SER A 64 12.16 35.12 9.42
C SER A 64 12.50 33.80 8.73
N MET A 65 13.74 33.63 8.26
CA MET A 65 14.19 32.40 7.61
C MET A 65 13.98 31.13 8.47
N PRO A 66 14.29 31.13 9.77
CA PRO A 66 13.99 29.98 10.63
C PRO A 66 12.50 29.67 10.71
N ALA A 67 11.63 30.68 10.76
CA ALA A 67 10.18 30.46 10.77
C ALA A 67 9.68 29.88 9.43
N LYS A 68 10.21 30.31 8.29
CA LYS A 68 9.96 29.68 6.99
C LYS A 68 10.39 28.22 6.99
N GLY A 69 11.55 27.92 7.57
CA GLY A 69 12.07 26.57 7.75
C GLY A 69 11.13 25.69 8.55
N LEU A 70 10.57 26.18 9.66
CA LEU A 70 9.57 25.45 10.45
C LEU A 70 8.30 25.14 9.64
N ILE A 71 7.81 26.08 8.84
CA ILE A 71 6.64 25.85 7.98
C ILE A 71 6.94 24.72 6.97
N PHE A 72 8.12 24.73 6.34
CA PHE A 72 8.48 23.68 5.40
C PHE A 72 8.66 22.31 6.08
N MET A 73 9.19 22.27 7.29
CA MET A 73 9.27 21.05 8.09
C MET A 73 7.88 20.48 8.40
N VAL A 74 6.92 21.34 8.76
CA VAL A 74 5.53 20.91 9.02
C VAL A 74 4.90 20.36 7.74
N ILE A 75 5.07 21.02 6.60
CA ILE A 75 4.55 20.52 5.32
C ILE A 75 5.22 19.17 4.97
N GLY A 76 6.54 19.05 5.17
CA GLY A 76 7.27 17.79 5.00
C GLY A 76 6.75 16.67 5.92
N LEU A 77 6.44 16.97 7.19
CA LEU A 77 5.85 16.01 8.12
C LEU A 77 4.45 15.55 7.67
N ILE A 78 3.61 16.48 7.22
CA ILE A 78 2.29 16.15 6.64
C ILE A 78 2.49 15.21 5.44
N GLY A 79 3.42 15.52 4.54
CA GLY A 79 3.75 14.66 3.40
C GLY A 79 4.21 13.27 3.80
N PHE A 80 5.04 13.15 4.86
CA PHE A 80 5.48 11.87 5.41
C PHE A 80 4.31 11.02 5.95
N LEU A 81 3.39 11.63 6.68
CA LEU A 81 2.18 10.95 7.17
C LEU A 81 1.29 10.50 6.01
N MET A 82 1.07 11.37 5.02
CA MET A 82 0.29 11.04 3.81
C MET A 82 0.94 9.92 3.00
N ALA A 83 2.28 9.89 2.87
CA ALA A 83 2.99 8.80 2.23
C ALA A 83 2.68 7.44 2.86
N SER A 84 2.59 7.38 4.19
CA SER A 84 2.23 6.16 4.92
C SER A 84 0.80 5.69 4.62
N ILE A 85 -0.13 6.62 4.45
CA ILE A 85 -1.52 6.32 4.08
C ILE A 85 -1.60 5.84 2.62
N ILE A 86 -0.86 6.45 1.70
CA ILE A 86 -0.76 6.04 0.29
C ILE A 86 -0.29 4.58 0.17
N VAL A 87 0.70 4.18 0.99
CA VAL A 87 1.17 2.77 1.02
C VAL A 87 0.04 1.82 1.40
N ARG A 88 -0.78 2.16 2.41
CA ARG A 88 -1.94 1.34 2.82
C ARG A 88 -2.95 1.19 1.68
N TYR A 89 -3.32 2.26 1.00
CA TYR A 89 -4.23 2.18 -0.14
C TYR A 89 -3.67 1.35 -1.29
N ARG A 90 -2.35 1.43 -1.51
CA ARG A 90 -1.69 0.57 -2.49
C ARG A 90 -1.79 -0.91 -2.12
N VAL A 91 -1.58 -1.26 -0.87
CA VAL A 91 -1.71 -2.64 -0.36
C VAL A 91 -3.16 -3.13 -0.52
N TYR A 92 -4.15 -2.36 -0.08
CA TYR A 92 -5.57 -2.72 -0.23
C TYR A 92 -5.97 -2.89 -1.68
N LYS A 93 -5.49 -2.03 -2.57
CA LYS A 93 -5.72 -2.18 -4.01
C LYS A 93 -5.25 -3.54 -4.53
N GLU A 94 -4.06 -3.99 -4.15
CA GLU A 94 -3.55 -5.30 -4.58
C GLU A 94 -4.43 -6.45 -4.08
N ILE A 95 -4.92 -6.32 -2.86
CA ILE A 95 -5.84 -7.29 -2.25
C ILE A 95 -7.16 -7.34 -3.04
N TYR A 96 -7.85 -6.21 -3.21
CA TYR A 96 -9.14 -6.17 -3.92
C TYR A 96 -9.01 -6.58 -5.40
N TRP A 97 -7.88 -6.27 -6.03
CA TRP A 97 -7.60 -6.79 -7.37
C TRP A 97 -7.56 -8.32 -7.39
N ALA A 98 -6.89 -8.93 -6.41
CA ALA A 98 -6.82 -10.38 -6.31
C ALA A 98 -8.21 -10.99 -6.08
N CYS A 99 -9.07 -10.31 -5.32
CA CYS A 99 -10.45 -10.69 -5.13
C CYS A 99 -11.23 -10.73 -6.42
N CYS A 100 -11.20 -9.63 -7.17
CA CYS A 100 -11.90 -9.56 -8.44
C CYS A 100 -11.49 -10.70 -9.37
N GLN A 101 -10.19 -11.03 -9.41
CA GLN A 101 -9.67 -12.13 -10.22
C GLN A 101 -10.16 -13.49 -9.70
N CYS A 102 -10.17 -13.69 -8.39
CA CYS A 102 -10.64 -14.92 -7.78
C CYS A 102 -12.15 -15.14 -8.06
N ILE A 103 -12.98 -14.12 -7.82
CA ILE A 103 -14.42 -14.18 -8.07
C ILE A 103 -14.72 -14.43 -9.57
N SER A 104 -13.95 -13.79 -10.46
CA SER A 104 -14.07 -14.01 -11.89
C SER A 104 -13.80 -15.46 -12.30
N GLN A 105 -12.85 -16.13 -11.63
CA GLN A 105 -12.58 -17.55 -11.87
C GLN A 105 -13.66 -18.44 -11.21
N LEU A 106 -14.16 -18.11 -10.02
CA LEU A 106 -15.21 -18.85 -9.35
C LEU A 106 -16.50 -18.93 -10.17
N LYS A 107 -16.80 -17.92 -10.99
CA LYS A 107 -17.95 -17.94 -11.93
C LYS A 107 -17.89 -19.08 -12.94
N THR A 108 -16.73 -19.69 -13.15
CA THR A 108 -16.55 -20.81 -14.10
C THR A 108 -16.73 -22.19 -13.45
N PHE A 109 -16.91 -22.24 -12.11
CA PHE A 109 -17.15 -23.50 -11.37
C PHE A 109 -18.63 -23.75 -11.15
N ASP A 110 -19.00 -25.03 -11.03
CA ASP A 110 -20.33 -25.38 -10.56
C ASP A 110 -20.48 -24.95 -9.09
N VAL A 111 -21.58 -24.30 -8.75
CA VAL A 111 -21.86 -23.78 -7.40
C VAL A 111 -21.80 -24.88 -6.34
N ASN A 112 -22.05 -26.13 -6.72
CA ASN A 112 -22.01 -27.29 -5.83
C ASN A 112 -20.59 -27.70 -5.42
N ASP A 113 -19.57 -27.33 -6.23
CA ASP A 113 -18.17 -27.69 -6.02
C ASP A 113 -17.37 -26.57 -5.33
N ILE A 114 -18.02 -25.45 -5.01
CA ILE A 114 -17.37 -24.32 -4.36
C ILE A 114 -17.41 -24.52 -2.85
N ASP A 115 -16.27 -24.93 -2.30
CA ASP A 115 -16.01 -24.96 -0.87
C ASP A 115 -14.96 -23.91 -0.47
N LYS A 116 -14.76 -23.73 0.83
CA LYS A 116 -13.81 -22.78 1.37
C LYS A 116 -12.37 -23.06 0.91
N GLU A 117 -12.01 -24.33 0.80
CA GLU A 117 -10.67 -24.76 0.39
C GLU A 117 -10.43 -24.42 -1.08
N THR A 118 -11.43 -24.63 -1.94
CA THR A 118 -11.40 -24.23 -3.36
C THR A 118 -11.21 -22.72 -3.53
N VAL A 119 -11.95 -21.91 -2.77
CA VAL A 119 -11.82 -20.45 -2.80
C VAL A 119 -10.41 -20.00 -2.37
N GLN A 120 -9.88 -20.58 -1.30
CA GLN A 120 -8.53 -20.30 -0.82
C GLN A 120 -7.46 -20.71 -1.83
N ALA A 121 -7.59 -21.89 -2.43
CA ALA A 121 -6.65 -22.38 -3.45
C ALA A 121 -6.65 -21.50 -4.69
N LEU A 122 -7.82 -21.05 -5.16
CA LEU A 122 -7.93 -20.12 -6.29
C LEU A 122 -7.33 -18.76 -5.99
N PHE A 123 -7.62 -18.23 -4.83
CA PHE A 123 -7.04 -16.96 -4.38
C PHE A 123 -5.51 -17.03 -4.34
N TYR A 124 -4.98 -18.11 -3.77
CA TYR A 124 -3.54 -18.39 -3.76
C TYR A 124 -2.96 -18.51 -5.18
N GLN A 125 -3.62 -19.24 -6.10
CA GLN A 125 -3.19 -19.38 -7.47
C GLN A 125 -3.16 -18.04 -8.22
N VAL A 126 -4.17 -17.20 -8.06
CA VAL A 126 -4.24 -15.86 -8.67
C VAL A 126 -3.07 -15.00 -8.22
N LEU A 127 -2.80 -14.98 -6.93
CA LEU A 127 -1.72 -14.22 -6.35
C LEU A 127 -0.34 -14.81 -6.72
N LYS A 128 -0.19 -16.13 -6.71
CA LYS A 128 1.02 -16.83 -7.13
C LYS A 128 1.31 -16.58 -8.62
N LYS A 129 0.32 -16.59 -9.48
CA LYS A 129 0.46 -16.29 -10.91
C LYS A 129 0.94 -14.85 -11.11
N LYS A 130 0.39 -13.88 -10.38
CA LYS A 130 0.85 -12.49 -10.40
C LYS A 130 2.27 -12.37 -9.86
N SER A 131 2.59 -13.04 -8.76
CA SER A 131 3.91 -13.01 -8.14
C SER A 131 4.96 -13.76 -8.98
N SER A 132 4.66 -14.93 -9.53
CA SER A 132 5.60 -15.73 -10.33
C SER A 132 5.96 -15.08 -11.65
N SER A 133 5.03 -14.37 -12.29
CA SER A 133 5.34 -13.53 -13.45
C SER A 133 6.26 -12.35 -13.08
N SER A 134 6.31 -11.99 -11.80
CA SER A 134 7.00 -10.81 -11.26
C SER A 134 8.25 -11.12 -10.45
N LEU A 135 8.41 -12.36 -9.96
CA LEU A 135 9.35 -12.65 -8.89
C LEU A 135 10.12 -13.93 -9.20
N LYS A 136 11.43 -13.80 -9.41
CA LYS A 136 12.32 -14.96 -9.24
C LYS A 136 12.44 -15.20 -7.74
N LEU A 137 11.82 -16.28 -7.27
CA LEU A 137 11.98 -16.76 -5.91
C LEU A 137 13.44 -17.17 -5.69
N LYS A 138 13.98 -16.86 -4.52
CA LYS A 138 15.24 -17.46 -4.06
C LYS A 138 15.02 -18.96 -3.87
N LYS A 139 16.10 -19.75 -3.86
CA LYS A 139 16.07 -21.21 -3.63
C LYS A 139 15.32 -21.63 -2.34
N ASN A 140 15.19 -20.73 -1.39
CA ASN A 140 14.47 -20.92 -0.12
C ASN A 140 13.00 -20.41 -0.14
N GLY A 141 12.40 -20.23 -1.31
CA GLY A 141 11.01 -19.75 -1.44
C GLY A 141 10.79 -18.27 -1.16
N LYS A 142 11.80 -17.54 -0.68
CA LYS A 142 11.64 -16.12 -0.32
C LYS A 142 11.73 -15.21 -1.55
N VAL A 143 10.92 -14.14 -1.53
CA VAL A 143 10.95 -13.09 -2.54
C VAL A 143 12.31 -12.39 -2.55
N ASN A 144 12.98 -12.35 -3.72
CA ASN A 144 14.20 -11.59 -3.85
C ASN A 144 13.89 -10.09 -3.87
N TYR A 145 14.19 -9.40 -2.77
CA TYR A 145 13.87 -7.97 -2.59
C TYR A 145 14.44 -7.08 -3.70
N PHE A 146 15.68 -7.29 -4.10
CA PHE A 146 16.33 -6.46 -5.13
C PHE A 146 15.63 -6.58 -6.50
N LEU A 147 15.32 -7.81 -6.93
CA LEU A 147 14.61 -8.05 -8.18
C LEU A 147 13.17 -7.52 -8.11
N PHE A 148 12.54 -7.61 -6.94
CA PHE A 148 11.21 -7.06 -6.69
C PHE A 148 11.21 -5.53 -6.85
N VAL A 149 12.15 -4.83 -6.22
CA VAL A 149 12.32 -3.37 -6.36
C VAL A 149 12.56 -3.00 -7.80
N LYS A 150 13.54 -3.63 -8.48
CA LYS A 150 13.90 -3.35 -9.88
C LYS A 150 12.67 -3.45 -10.80
N LYS A 151 11.84 -4.47 -10.61
CA LYS A 151 10.66 -4.70 -11.47
C LYS A 151 9.52 -3.72 -11.21
N ASN A 152 9.30 -3.35 -9.94
CA ASN A 152 8.20 -2.48 -9.57
C ASN A 152 8.57 -0.99 -9.61
N LEU A 153 9.84 -0.64 -9.73
CA LEU A 153 10.34 0.74 -9.66
C LEU A 153 9.68 1.66 -10.72
N PHE A 154 9.49 1.14 -11.93
CA PHE A 154 8.93 1.91 -13.06
C PHE A 154 7.42 1.70 -13.25
N SER A 155 6.73 1.09 -12.29
CA SER A 155 5.27 1.09 -12.36
C SER A 155 4.73 2.50 -12.14
N ALA A 156 3.67 2.88 -12.86
CA ALA A 156 3.07 4.22 -12.74
C ALA A 156 2.78 4.59 -11.28
N GLU A 157 2.28 3.65 -10.51
CA GLU A 157 1.95 3.87 -9.09
C GLU A 157 3.17 4.07 -8.21
N THR A 158 4.27 3.37 -8.49
CA THR A 158 5.54 3.59 -7.79
C THR A 158 6.12 4.95 -8.16
N LEU A 159 6.02 5.36 -9.43
CA LEU A 159 6.47 6.69 -9.86
C LEU A 159 5.68 7.80 -9.16
N TYR A 160 4.36 7.69 -9.03
CA TYR A 160 3.55 8.62 -8.24
C TYR A 160 4.02 8.70 -6.79
N TYR A 161 4.30 7.56 -6.18
CA TYR A 161 4.82 7.51 -4.81
C TYR A 161 6.22 8.13 -4.70
N ILE A 162 7.11 7.91 -5.67
CA ILE A 162 8.43 8.52 -5.75
C ILE A 162 8.32 10.05 -5.82
N ILE A 163 7.47 10.58 -6.70
CA ILE A 163 7.26 12.02 -6.84
C ILE A 163 6.78 12.63 -5.53
N HIS A 164 5.77 12.02 -4.89
CA HIS A 164 5.28 12.44 -3.58
C HIS A 164 6.39 12.42 -2.52
N SER A 165 7.17 11.34 -2.48
CA SER A 165 8.27 11.17 -1.53
C SER A 165 9.39 12.19 -1.76
N LEU A 166 9.75 12.46 -3.02
CA LEU A 166 10.75 13.48 -3.36
C LEU A 166 10.30 14.87 -2.91
N LEU A 167 9.06 15.25 -3.19
CA LEU A 167 8.54 16.54 -2.75
C LEU A 167 8.57 16.66 -1.22
N THR A 168 8.12 15.62 -0.52
CA THR A 168 8.17 15.56 0.95
C THR A 168 9.57 15.72 1.51
N THR A 169 10.55 15.04 0.92
CA THR A 169 11.93 15.03 1.40
C THR A 169 12.67 16.32 1.08
N VAL A 170 12.40 16.91 -0.08
CA VAL A 170 12.93 18.23 -0.45
C VAL A 170 12.42 19.29 0.52
N LEU A 171 11.12 19.27 0.85
CA LEU A 171 10.56 20.24 1.80
C LEU A 171 11.09 20.05 3.22
N GLY A 172 11.18 18.81 3.70
CA GLY A 172 11.79 18.50 5.00
C GLY A 172 13.26 18.93 5.07
N GLY A 173 14.03 18.64 4.02
CA GLY A 173 15.44 19.03 3.91
C GLY A 173 15.66 20.53 3.83
N LEU A 174 14.89 21.24 3.00
CA LEU A 174 14.90 22.70 2.93
C LEU A 174 14.49 23.33 4.26
N GLY A 175 13.47 22.76 4.91
CA GLY A 175 13.02 23.22 6.21
C GLY A 175 14.15 23.17 7.24
N LEU A 176 14.85 22.05 7.33
CA LEU A 176 15.99 21.89 8.23
C LEU A 176 17.13 22.87 7.90
N ALA A 177 17.45 23.02 6.61
CA ALA A 177 18.49 23.95 6.17
C ALA A 177 18.18 25.41 6.54
N LEU A 178 16.92 25.84 6.41
CA LEU A 178 16.47 27.21 6.72
C LEU A 178 16.36 27.50 8.22
N ILE A 179 16.13 26.49 9.05
CA ILE A 179 16.14 26.66 10.51
C ILE A 179 17.49 27.16 11.01
N GLY A 180 18.59 26.74 10.35
CA GLY A 180 19.90 27.29 10.63
C GLY A 180 20.49 26.80 11.96
N ILE A 181 20.53 25.50 12.18
CA ILE A 181 21.05 24.88 13.41
C ILE A 181 22.55 25.13 13.59
N PHE A 182 23.29 25.24 12.48
CA PHE A 182 24.73 25.46 12.47
C PHE A 182 25.07 26.91 12.13
N ASN A 183 26.16 27.41 12.63
CA ASN A 183 26.65 28.77 12.36
C ASN A 183 27.05 28.98 10.89
N SER A 184 27.32 27.91 10.13
CA SER A 184 27.72 27.97 8.72
C SER A 184 26.54 27.60 7.83
N ALA A 185 26.25 28.44 6.83
CA ALA A 185 25.23 28.17 5.83
C ALA A 185 25.49 26.86 5.07
N LEU A 186 26.77 26.55 4.77
CA LEU A 186 27.15 25.31 4.10
C LEU A 186 26.76 24.07 4.91
N TYR A 187 27.03 24.06 6.22
CA TYR A 187 26.68 22.95 7.09
C TYR A 187 25.15 22.77 7.21
N ASN A 188 24.37 23.84 7.23
CA ASN A 188 22.94 23.79 7.22
C ASN A 188 22.39 23.14 5.94
N VAL A 189 22.95 23.50 4.78
CA VAL A 189 22.56 22.88 3.50
C VAL A 189 22.91 21.39 3.47
N ILE A 190 24.12 21.03 3.89
CA ILE A 190 24.54 19.62 3.96
C ILE A 190 23.62 18.83 4.89
N ALA A 191 23.34 19.37 6.07
CA ALA A 191 22.43 18.71 7.04
C ALA A 191 21.03 18.53 6.44
N GLY A 192 20.49 19.53 5.76
CA GLY A 192 19.19 19.44 5.07
C GLY A 192 19.19 18.38 3.97
N VAL A 193 20.23 18.31 3.15
CA VAL A 193 20.36 17.27 2.10
C VAL A 193 20.45 15.87 2.71
N VAL A 194 21.28 15.68 3.73
CA VAL A 194 21.41 14.38 4.41
C VAL A 194 20.09 13.96 5.05
N PHE A 195 19.44 14.88 5.75
CA PHE A 195 18.13 14.62 6.37
C PHE A 195 17.07 14.24 5.33
N GLY A 196 16.99 14.99 4.22
CA GLY A 196 16.09 14.67 3.12
C GLY A 196 16.37 13.27 2.54
N LEU A 197 17.63 12.92 2.28
CA LEU A 197 18.01 11.61 1.79
C LEU A 197 17.60 10.48 2.75
N VAL A 198 17.80 10.66 4.05
CA VAL A 198 17.40 9.68 5.07
C VAL A 198 15.88 9.47 5.05
N ILE A 199 15.09 10.54 5.03
CA ILE A 199 13.63 10.45 4.92
C ILE A 199 13.23 9.71 3.63
N PHE A 200 13.84 10.06 2.49
CA PHE A 200 13.55 9.39 1.21
C PHE A 200 13.81 7.89 1.28
N LEU A 201 14.94 7.47 1.82
CA LEU A 201 15.27 6.06 1.98
C LEU A 201 14.29 5.33 2.90
N ILE A 202 13.89 5.96 4.01
CA ILE A 202 12.88 5.41 4.93
C ILE A 202 11.54 5.21 4.21
N LEU A 203 11.06 6.22 3.46
CA LEU A 203 9.81 6.14 2.72
C LEU A 203 9.85 5.04 1.65
N MET A 204 10.92 4.98 0.86
CA MET A 204 11.08 3.96 -0.18
C MET A 204 11.20 2.55 0.40
N GLN A 205 11.95 2.39 1.50
CA GLN A 205 12.05 1.12 2.20
C GLN A 205 10.68 0.67 2.75
N ASN A 206 9.93 1.58 3.38
CA ASN A 206 8.59 1.31 3.89
C ASN A 206 7.65 0.87 2.76
N TYR A 207 7.64 1.59 1.64
CA TYR A 207 6.82 1.26 0.47
C TYR A 207 7.11 -0.15 -0.06
N PHE A 208 8.37 -0.43 -0.41
CA PHE A 208 8.74 -1.71 -1.00
C PHE A 208 8.66 -2.87 -0.01
N LYS A 209 8.92 -2.62 1.28
CA LYS A 209 8.76 -3.64 2.32
C LYS A 209 7.29 -4.06 2.44
N ASN A 210 6.37 -3.12 2.65
CA ASN A 210 4.95 -3.43 2.79
C ASN A 210 4.39 -4.13 1.54
N LEU A 211 4.75 -3.64 0.34
CA LEU A 211 4.32 -4.27 -0.89
C LEU A 211 4.90 -5.69 -1.05
N LYS A 212 6.18 -5.89 -0.72
CA LYS A 212 6.82 -7.21 -0.73
C LYS A 212 6.16 -8.15 0.29
N ASP A 213 5.86 -7.66 1.50
CA ASP A 213 5.31 -8.49 2.57
C ASP A 213 3.93 -9.04 2.19
N VAL A 214 3.11 -8.26 1.48
CA VAL A 214 1.85 -8.77 0.89
C VAL A 214 2.11 -9.95 -0.03
N TYR A 215 3.10 -9.85 -0.92
CA TYR A 215 3.43 -10.97 -1.83
C TYR A 215 4.12 -12.12 -1.11
N GLN A 216 4.91 -11.87 -0.08
CA GLN A 216 5.59 -12.91 0.69
C GLN A 216 4.59 -13.70 1.54
N VAL A 217 3.67 -13.03 2.23
CA VAL A 217 2.59 -13.68 2.99
C VAL A 217 1.80 -14.64 2.09
N ILE A 218 1.56 -14.25 0.86
CA ILE A 218 0.87 -15.07 -0.14
C ILE A 218 1.67 -16.32 -0.53
N ILE A 219 3.01 -16.28 -0.44
CA ILE A 219 3.90 -17.38 -0.83
C ILE A 219 4.18 -18.33 0.35
N ASP A 220 4.30 -17.78 1.56
CA ASP A 220 4.65 -18.57 2.76
C ASP A 220 3.45 -19.36 3.33
N ASP A 221 2.25 -19.13 2.83
CA ASP A 221 1.04 -19.63 3.46
C ASP A 221 0.56 -21.00 2.95
N GLU A 222 1.48 -21.89 2.59
CA GLU A 222 1.18 -23.31 2.67
C GLU A 222 0.92 -23.76 4.13
N ASP A 223 1.33 -22.96 5.15
CA ASP A 223 1.15 -23.25 6.56
C ASP A 223 0.49 -22.10 7.36
N SER A 224 -0.82 -22.20 7.56
CA SER A 224 -1.60 -21.78 8.75
C SER A 224 -1.67 -20.32 9.24
N SER A 225 -0.76 -19.39 8.97
CA SER A 225 -0.81 -18.04 9.55
C SER A 225 -1.63 -17.03 8.75
N PHE A 226 -1.68 -17.15 7.46
CA PHE A 226 -2.55 -16.37 6.56
C PHE A 226 -4.02 -16.63 6.83
N ASN A 227 -4.37 -17.89 7.07
CA ASN A 227 -5.70 -18.30 7.52
C ASN A 227 -6.16 -17.54 8.78
N LYS A 228 -5.27 -17.13 9.69
CA LYS A 228 -5.63 -16.41 10.92
C LYS A 228 -5.78 -14.89 10.74
N THR A 229 -4.97 -14.28 9.93
CA THR A 229 -4.94 -12.80 9.81
C THR A 229 -5.78 -12.32 8.63
N PHE A 230 -5.72 -12.99 7.51
CA PHE A 230 -6.42 -12.62 6.29
C PHE A 230 -7.84 -13.16 6.25
N SER A 231 -8.09 -14.40 6.70
CA SER A 231 -9.44 -14.92 6.80
C SER A 231 -10.27 -14.17 7.83
N LYS A 232 -9.69 -13.69 8.94
CA LYS A 232 -10.39 -12.83 9.91
C LYS A 232 -10.71 -11.44 9.34
N ALA A 233 -9.78 -10.80 8.65
CA ALA A 233 -10.01 -9.47 8.10
C ALA A 233 -10.86 -9.53 6.83
N TRP A 234 -10.71 -10.56 6.03
CA TRP A 234 -11.28 -10.69 4.71
C TRP A 234 -12.63 -11.37 4.69
N PHE A 235 -12.76 -12.52 5.31
CA PHE A 235 -14.03 -13.19 5.44
C PHE A 235 -15.01 -12.43 6.35
N LEU A 236 -14.56 -11.76 7.40
CA LEU A 236 -15.46 -10.93 8.22
C LEU A 236 -16.04 -9.73 7.43
N HIS A 237 -15.29 -9.14 6.49
CA HIS A 237 -15.83 -8.09 5.62
C HIS A 237 -16.77 -8.61 4.52
N PHE A 238 -16.67 -9.88 4.14
CA PHE A 238 -17.56 -10.50 3.16
C PHE A 238 -18.76 -11.24 3.78
N TYR A 239 -18.75 -11.47 5.10
CA TYR A 239 -19.84 -12.16 5.82
C TYR A 239 -20.62 -11.25 6.77
N MET A 240 -20.29 -9.96 6.89
CA MET A 240 -21.13 -8.91 7.47
C MET A 240 -21.81 -8.07 6.38
#